data_463e1c54482f110a7dbcb13ba3ed21ef
#
_entry.id   463e1c54482f110a7dbcb13ba3ed21ef
#
_cell.length_a   1.000
_cell.length_b   1.000
_cell.length_c   1.000
_cell.angle_alpha   90.00
_cell.angle_beta   90.00
_cell.angle_gamma   90.00
#
_symmetry.space_group_name_H-M   'P 1'
#
loop_
_entity.id
_entity.type
_entity.pdbx_description
1 polymer ?
#
loop_
_entity_poly.entity_id
_entity_poly.type
_entity_poly.pdbx_seq_one_letter_code
_entity_poly.pdbx_strand_id
1 'polypeptide(L)'
;SGLVGSEMCIRDSIRVGSVGSISPRLKLRDVVLGQAACTDSNYPRQYGLDGTFSPIADFTLLESAVSAARRLGVKTAVGNLLSSDVFYRRTEDTLAWGRLGVLAVEMESAALYCNAAEAGKRALAVCTVSDNLLTGEALSTTERQTSFTQMITLALEVAVDMAARRA
;
A
#
# COMPACT_ATOMS: atom_id res chain seq x y z
N SER A 1 -38.54 -16.42 -11.90
CA SER A 1 -38.25 -15.23 -11.05
C SER A 1 -36.88 -15.42 -10.44
N GLY A 2 -35.86 -14.93 -11.13
CA GLY A 2 -34.50 -14.93 -10.61
C GLY A 2 -34.40 -13.90 -9.50
N LEU A 3 -33.94 -14.33 -8.33
CA LEU A 3 -33.35 -13.44 -7.33
C LEU A 3 -32.12 -12.82 -8.00
N VAL A 4 -32.24 -11.59 -8.44
CA VAL A 4 -31.11 -10.74 -8.74
C VAL A 4 -30.48 -10.48 -7.37
N GLY A 5 -29.49 -11.31 -7.01
CA GLY A 5 -28.64 -11.02 -5.88
C GLY A 5 -28.07 -9.63 -6.11
N SER A 6 -28.22 -8.74 -5.13
CA SER A 6 -27.50 -7.49 -5.11
C SER A 6 -26.02 -7.87 -5.09
N GLU A 7 -25.38 -7.86 -6.26
CA GLU A 7 -23.92 -7.94 -6.33
C GLU A 7 -23.41 -6.75 -5.51
N MET A 8 -22.85 -7.04 -4.36
CA MET A 8 -22.06 -6.05 -3.63
C MET A 8 -20.84 -5.73 -4.52
N CYS A 9 -21.04 -4.75 -5.41
CA CYS A 9 -19.97 -4.27 -6.27
C CYS A 9 -18.93 -3.56 -5.40
N ILE A 10 -17.97 -4.30 -4.86
CA ILE A 10 -16.75 -3.71 -4.30
C ILE A 10 -16.10 -2.91 -5.42
N ARG A 11 -16.03 -1.59 -5.23
CA ARG A 11 -15.39 -0.66 -6.18
C ARG A 11 -14.01 -0.25 -5.73
N ASP A 12 -13.83 -0.16 -4.43
CA ASP A 12 -12.65 0.35 -3.77
C ASP A 12 -12.08 -0.71 -2.84
N SER A 13 -10.78 -0.87 -2.87
CA SER A 13 -10.04 -1.74 -1.97
C SER A 13 -8.92 -0.94 -1.30
N ILE A 14 -8.91 -0.91 0.02
CA ILE A 14 -7.84 -0.26 0.80
C ILE A 14 -7.12 -1.35 1.59
N ARG A 15 -5.86 -1.59 1.22
CA ARG A 15 -4.97 -2.47 1.97
C ARG A 15 -4.41 -1.70 3.15
N VAL A 16 -4.49 -2.26 4.34
CA VAL A 16 -3.77 -1.79 5.53
C VAL A 16 -2.78 -2.86 5.95
N GLY A 17 -1.54 -2.48 6.26
CA GLY A 17 -0.51 -3.46 6.61
C GLY A 17 0.79 -2.81 7.04
N SER A 18 1.75 -3.65 7.41
CA SER A 18 3.11 -3.23 7.77
C SER A 18 4.04 -3.22 6.57
N VAL A 19 5.09 -2.40 6.64
CA VAL A 19 6.17 -2.34 5.66
C VAL A 19 7.53 -2.23 6.34
N GLY A 20 8.55 -2.78 5.69
CA GLY A 20 9.95 -2.55 6.05
C GLY A 20 10.50 -1.33 5.31
N SER A 21 10.98 -0.32 6.03
CA SER A 21 11.59 0.86 5.41
C SER A 21 12.92 0.53 4.75
N ILE A 22 13.11 1.01 3.51
CA ILE A 22 14.38 1.01 2.78
C ILE A 22 14.81 2.42 2.39
N SER A 23 14.18 3.43 2.97
CA SER A 23 14.44 4.84 2.71
C SER A 23 14.84 5.56 4.00
N PRO A 24 15.88 6.40 3.99
CA PRO A 24 16.27 7.21 5.15
C PRO A 24 15.23 8.29 5.52
N ARG A 25 14.23 8.49 4.67
CA ARG A 25 13.14 9.46 4.90
C ARG A 25 12.11 8.95 5.90
N LEU A 26 12.11 7.65 6.19
CA LEU A 26 11.10 6.99 7.02
C LEU A 26 11.67 6.55 8.36
N LYS A 27 10.85 6.63 9.38
CA LYS A 27 11.10 6.12 10.72
C LYS A 27 10.04 5.08 11.09
N LEU A 28 10.31 4.29 12.12
CA LEU A 28 9.30 3.40 12.70
C LEU A 28 8.02 4.17 13.02
N ARG A 29 6.89 3.59 12.75
CA ARG A 29 5.53 4.12 12.91
C ARG A 29 5.12 5.20 11.90
N ASP A 30 5.99 5.64 11.00
CA ASP A 30 5.56 6.51 9.89
C ASP A 30 4.53 5.78 9.03
N VAL A 31 3.54 6.53 8.52
CA VAL A 31 2.53 6.00 7.60
C VAL A 31 2.97 6.24 6.16
N VAL A 32 2.89 5.22 5.33
CA VAL A 32 3.24 5.27 3.91
C VAL A 32 1.99 5.03 3.07
N LEU A 33 1.75 5.93 2.11
CA LEU A 33 0.74 5.78 1.08
C LEU A 33 1.43 5.30 -0.20
N GLY A 34 1.10 4.09 -0.62
CA GLY A 34 1.69 3.47 -1.81
C GLY A 34 1.11 4.05 -3.09
N GLN A 35 1.78 5.05 -3.67
CA GLN A 35 1.40 5.65 -4.95
C GLN A 35 1.54 4.66 -6.10
N ALA A 36 2.56 3.81 -6.04
CA ALA A 36 2.82 2.73 -6.97
C ALA A 36 3.53 1.59 -6.25
N ALA A 37 3.62 0.43 -6.88
CA ALA A 37 4.37 -0.70 -6.35
C ALA A 37 5.22 -1.34 -7.45
N CYS A 38 6.55 -1.25 -7.32
CA CYS A 38 7.46 -2.11 -8.05
C CYS A 38 7.30 -3.55 -7.58
N THR A 39 7.72 -4.51 -8.39
CA THR A 39 7.73 -5.91 -7.95
C THR A 39 8.86 -6.69 -8.62
N ASP A 40 9.39 -7.66 -7.90
CA ASP A 40 10.26 -8.70 -8.42
C ASP A 40 9.49 -10.00 -8.73
N SER A 41 8.17 -9.98 -8.55
CA SER A 41 7.27 -11.08 -8.83
C SER A 41 6.97 -11.22 -10.32
N ASN A 42 6.72 -12.45 -10.73
CA ASN A 42 6.13 -12.74 -12.04
C ASN A 42 4.61 -12.55 -12.09
N TYR A 43 3.99 -12.08 -11.01
CA TYR A 43 2.54 -11.93 -10.90
C TYR A 43 1.90 -11.19 -12.08
N PRO A 44 2.44 -10.05 -12.60
CA PRO A 44 1.84 -9.32 -13.70
C PRO A 44 1.85 -10.09 -15.04
N ARG A 45 2.69 -11.11 -15.19
CA ARG A 45 2.78 -11.90 -16.45
C ARG A 45 1.52 -12.69 -16.78
N GLN A 46 0.68 -12.99 -15.78
CA GLN A 46 -0.59 -13.69 -15.98
C GLN A 46 -1.57 -12.94 -16.90
N TYR A 47 -1.41 -11.62 -17.04
CA TYR A 47 -2.26 -10.79 -17.89
C TYR A 47 -1.87 -10.84 -19.38
N GLY A 48 -0.79 -11.55 -19.74
CA GLY A 48 -0.39 -11.77 -21.13
C GLY A 48 0.04 -10.53 -21.90
N LEU A 49 0.44 -9.45 -21.19
CA LEU A 49 0.88 -8.22 -21.82
C LEU A 49 2.29 -8.35 -22.38
N ASP A 50 2.50 -7.80 -23.59
CA ASP A 50 3.83 -7.64 -24.16
C ASP A 50 4.47 -6.35 -23.64
N GLY A 51 5.12 -6.45 -22.48
CA GLY A 51 5.76 -5.32 -21.79
C GLY A 51 5.66 -5.41 -20.28
N THR A 52 5.95 -4.28 -19.62
CA THR A 52 5.91 -4.15 -18.17
C THR A 52 4.74 -3.26 -17.76
N PHE A 53 3.78 -3.82 -17.03
CA PHE A 53 2.71 -3.05 -16.42
C PHE A 53 3.23 -2.31 -15.19
N SER A 54 2.79 -1.08 -14.98
CA SER A 54 3.10 -0.28 -13.79
C SER A 54 1.94 -0.36 -12.80
N PRO A 55 2.05 -1.15 -11.71
CA PRO A 55 1.03 -1.20 -10.67
C PRO A 55 0.95 0.13 -9.93
N ILE A 56 -0.15 0.86 -10.10
CA ILE A 56 -0.38 2.17 -9.49
C ILE A 56 -1.68 2.21 -8.70
N ALA A 57 -1.69 3.03 -7.64
CA ALA A 57 -2.89 3.32 -6.89
C ALA A 57 -3.87 4.16 -7.71
N ASP A 58 -5.15 4.09 -7.38
CA ASP A 58 -6.13 5.04 -7.86
C ASP A 58 -5.87 6.43 -7.28
N PHE A 59 -5.83 7.43 -8.16
CA PHE A 59 -5.51 8.80 -7.76
C PHE A 59 -6.56 9.39 -6.80
N THR A 60 -7.84 9.09 -7.01
CA THR A 60 -8.92 9.62 -6.15
C THR A 60 -8.81 9.09 -4.72
N LEU A 61 -8.50 7.80 -4.58
CA LEU A 61 -8.24 7.20 -3.26
C LEU A 61 -6.99 7.79 -2.61
N LEU A 62 -5.91 7.97 -3.36
CA LEU A 62 -4.68 8.56 -2.87
C LEU A 62 -4.87 10.01 -2.43
N GLU A 63 -5.55 10.84 -3.23
CA GLU A 63 -5.87 12.22 -2.91
C GLU A 63 -6.73 12.33 -1.64
N SER A 64 -7.75 11.48 -1.52
CA SER A 64 -8.58 11.38 -0.31
C SER A 64 -7.71 11.03 0.91
N ALA A 65 -6.79 10.07 0.78
CA ALA A 65 -5.91 9.67 1.88
C ALA A 65 -4.96 10.81 2.30
N VAL A 66 -4.38 11.53 1.36
CA VAL A 66 -3.53 12.70 1.65
C VAL A 66 -4.33 13.80 2.36
N SER A 67 -5.55 14.06 1.90
CA SER A 67 -6.44 15.06 2.51
C SER A 67 -6.86 14.65 3.92
N ALA A 68 -7.25 13.40 4.11
CA ALA A 68 -7.62 12.86 5.42
C ALA A 68 -6.43 12.88 6.40
N ALA A 69 -5.23 12.49 5.94
CA ALA A 69 -4.02 12.53 6.75
C ALA A 69 -3.73 13.95 7.28
N ARG A 70 -3.89 14.97 6.43
CA ARG A 70 -3.73 16.38 6.83
C ARG A 70 -4.75 16.78 7.88
N ARG A 71 -6.03 16.41 7.73
CA ARG A 71 -7.10 16.70 8.71
C ARG A 71 -6.82 16.03 10.06
N LEU A 72 -6.33 14.81 10.04
CA LEU A 72 -6.01 14.02 11.23
C LEU A 72 -4.67 14.37 11.87
N GLY A 73 -3.85 15.21 11.23
CA GLY A 73 -2.49 15.49 11.68
C GLY A 73 -1.56 14.27 11.60
N VAL A 74 -1.87 13.30 10.74
CA VAL A 74 -1.03 12.11 10.54
C VAL A 74 0.06 12.44 9.51
N LYS A 75 1.32 12.27 9.93
CA LYS A 75 2.45 12.41 9.01
C LYS A 75 2.48 11.23 8.06
N THR A 76 2.40 11.51 6.76
CA THR A 76 2.47 10.48 5.71
C THR A 76 3.61 10.73 4.75
N ALA A 77 4.17 9.65 4.21
CA ALA A 77 5.03 9.67 3.04
C ALA A 77 4.28 9.02 1.87
N VAL A 78 4.27 9.70 0.73
CA VAL A 78 3.69 9.18 -0.52
C VAL A 78 4.82 8.76 -1.45
N GLY A 79 4.73 7.57 -2.03
CA GLY A 79 5.74 7.11 -2.97
C GLY A 79 5.63 5.64 -3.34
N ASN A 80 6.68 5.17 -3.98
CA ASN A 80 6.74 3.83 -4.53
C ASN A 80 7.06 2.79 -3.45
N LEU A 81 6.38 1.66 -3.50
CA LEU A 81 6.64 0.48 -2.67
C LEU A 81 7.36 -0.60 -3.51
N LEU A 82 7.95 -1.57 -2.85
CA LEU A 82 8.39 -2.83 -3.45
C LEU A 82 7.53 -3.95 -2.92
N SER A 83 6.80 -4.64 -3.79
CA SER A 83 6.17 -5.91 -3.46
C SER A 83 7.09 -7.05 -3.86
N SER A 84 7.62 -7.78 -2.87
CA SER A 84 8.55 -8.89 -3.08
C SER A 84 7.92 -10.23 -2.76
N ASP A 85 8.21 -11.26 -3.57
CA ASP A 85 7.78 -12.63 -3.30
C ASP A 85 8.60 -13.30 -2.19
N VAL A 86 9.73 -12.71 -1.80
CA VAL A 86 10.66 -13.31 -0.84
C VAL A 86 10.81 -12.44 0.40
N PHE A 87 10.33 -12.96 1.54
CA PHE A 87 10.46 -12.27 2.82
C PHE A 87 11.92 -12.27 3.33
N TYR A 88 12.58 -13.41 3.30
CA TYR A 88 13.97 -13.58 3.76
C TYR A 88 14.96 -13.44 2.59
N ARG A 89 15.08 -12.22 2.06
CA ARG A 89 16.07 -11.87 1.06
C ARG A 89 17.31 -11.27 1.73
N ARG A 90 18.46 -11.29 1.06
CA ARG A 90 19.62 -10.52 1.53
C ARG A 90 19.25 -9.04 1.56
N THR A 91 19.58 -8.38 2.65
CA THR A 91 19.19 -6.97 2.89
C THR A 91 19.72 -6.06 1.80
N GLU A 92 20.95 -6.28 1.32
CA GLU A 92 21.56 -5.47 0.26
C GLU A 92 20.77 -5.48 -1.04
N ASP A 93 20.19 -6.63 -1.41
CA ASP A 93 19.39 -6.75 -2.63
C ASP A 93 18.09 -5.92 -2.52
N THR A 94 17.50 -5.88 -1.34
CA THR A 94 16.31 -5.06 -1.07
C THR A 94 16.66 -3.58 -1.00
N LEU A 95 17.74 -3.21 -0.33
CA LEU A 95 18.18 -1.82 -0.21
C LEU A 95 18.56 -1.20 -1.55
N ALA A 96 18.94 -2.02 -2.55
CA ALA A 96 19.23 -1.54 -3.89
C ALA A 96 18.07 -0.76 -4.53
N TRP A 97 16.83 -1.13 -4.21
CA TRP A 97 15.63 -0.43 -4.69
C TRP A 97 15.49 0.98 -4.11
N GLY A 98 16.02 1.20 -2.91
CA GLY A 98 16.03 2.53 -2.28
C GLY A 98 16.81 3.58 -3.09
N ARG A 99 17.82 3.15 -3.89
CA ARG A 99 18.55 4.06 -4.79
C ARG A 99 17.68 4.67 -5.88
N LEU A 100 16.57 4.02 -6.23
CA LEU A 100 15.56 4.52 -7.18
C LEU A 100 14.41 5.24 -6.48
N GLY A 101 14.54 5.54 -5.19
CA GLY A 101 13.54 6.28 -4.41
C GLY A 101 12.37 5.43 -3.92
N VAL A 102 12.46 4.09 -3.98
CA VAL A 102 11.47 3.21 -3.37
C VAL A 102 11.54 3.38 -1.85
N LEU A 103 10.38 3.55 -1.22
CA LEU A 103 10.29 3.93 0.19
C LEU A 103 10.38 2.73 1.14
N ALA A 104 9.68 1.66 0.80
CA ALA A 104 9.51 0.52 1.70
C ALA A 104 9.19 -0.76 0.91
N VAL A 105 9.38 -1.90 1.56
CA VAL A 105 9.10 -3.24 1.03
C VAL A 105 7.93 -3.89 1.77
N GLU A 106 7.08 -4.57 1.03
CA GLU A 106 5.98 -5.42 1.48
C GLU A 106 5.73 -6.54 0.44
N MET A 107 4.60 -7.22 0.42
CA MET A 107 4.44 -8.42 -0.39
C MET A 107 3.15 -8.44 -1.25
N GLU A 108 2.25 -7.45 -1.19
CA GLU A 108 0.90 -7.58 -1.76
C GLU A 108 0.45 -6.42 -2.67
N SER A 109 0.99 -5.23 -2.52
CA SER A 109 0.43 -4.03 -3.16
C SER A 109 0.49 -4.07 -4.69
N ALA A 110 1.53 -4.66 -5.27
CA ALA A 110 1.62 -4.79 -6.73
C ALA A 110 0.50 -5.68 -7.27
N ALA A 111 0.26 -6.83 -6.62
CA ALA A 111 -0.81 -7.74 -6.99
C ALA A 111 -2.19 -7.09 -6.81
N LEU A 112 -2.39 -6.37 -5.70
CA LEU A 112 -3.63 -5.62 -5.44
C LEU A 112 -3.92 -4.61 -6.56
N TYR A 113 -2.93 -3.82 -6.96
CA TYR A 113 -3.09 -2.80 -7.99
C TYR A 113 -3.33 -3.41 -9.38
N CYS A 114 -2.64 -4.51 -9.69
CA CYS A 114 -2.88 -5.25 -10.93
C CYS A 114 -4.33 -5.79 -10.99
N ASN A 115 -4.78 -6.44 -9.92
CA ASN A 115 -6.13 -7.01 -9.85
C ASN A 115 -7.21 -5.92 -9.92
N ALA A 116 -6.98 -4.79 -9.26
CA ALA A 116 -7.90 -3.66 -9.33
C ALA A 116 -8.00 -3.09 -10.74
N ALA A 117 -6.87 -2.92 -11.41
CA ALA A 117 -6.82 -2.44 -12.80
C ALA A 117 -7.55 -3.39 -13.76
N GLU A 118 -7.28 -4.70 -13.68
CA GLU A 118 -7.95 -5.73 -14.48
C GLU A 118 -9.46 -5.73 -14.27
N ALA A 119 -9.90 -5.57 -13.05
CA ALA A 119 -11.31 -5.56 -12.69
C ALA A 119 -12.01 -4.20 -12.92
N GLY A 120 -11.31 -3.16 -13.40
CA GLY A 120 -11.86 -1.81 -13.49
C GLY A 120 -12.26 -1.22 -12.13
N LYS A 121 -11.50 -1.58 -11.08
CA LYS A 121 -11.71 -1.17 -9.68
C LYS A 121 -10.59 -0.24 -9.22
N ARG A 122 -10.76 0.32 -8.03
CA ARG A 122 -9.80 1.23 -7.42
C ARG A 122 -9.12 0.59 -6.22
N ALA A 123 -7.83 0.84 -6.05
CA ALA A 123 -7.09 0.32 -4.91
C ALA A 123 -6.07 1.33 -4.37
N LEU A 124 -5.81 1.24 -3.07
CA LEU A 124 -4.78 1.99 -2.36
C LEU A 124 -4.17 1.15 -1.25
N ALA A 125 -2.86 1.18 -1.10
CA ALA A 125 -2.14 0.65 0.06
C ALA A 125 -1.81 1.78 1.04
N VAL A 126 -2.22 1.59 2.29
CA VAL A 126 -1.91 2.45 3.44
C VAL A 126 -1.15 1.59 4.44
N CYS A 127 0.11 1.92 4.69
CA CYS A 127 1.00 1.04 5.44
C CYS A 127 1.68 1.78 6.59
N THR A 128 2.02 1.04 7.65
CA THR A 128 2.85 1.56 8.75
C THR A 128 4.22 0.91 8.74
N VAL A 129 5.26 1.70 8.93
CA VAL A 129 6.64 1.21 9.04
C VAL A 129 6.81 0.46 10.35
N SER A 130 7.00 -0.86 10.26
CA SER A 130 7.25 -1.74 11.40
C SER A 130 8.71 -2.11 11.59
N ASP A 131 9.50 -2.02 10.53
CA ASP A 131 10.91 -2.39 10.49
C ASP A 131 11.68 -1.37 9.66
N ASN A 132 12.93 -1.11 10.05
CA ASN A 132 13.85 -0.28 9.28
C ASN A 132 15.05 -1.12 8.86
N LEU A 133 15.11 -1.47 7.57
CA LEU A 133 16.17 -2.33 7.04
C LEU A 133 17.53 -1.63 6.98
N LEU A 134 17.56 -0.29 7.03
CA LEU A 134 18.80 0.49 7.04
C LEU A 134 19.48 0.46 8.42
N THR A 135 18.69 0.49 9.49
CA THR A 135 19.19 0.56 10.88
C THR A 135 19.10 -0.77 11.62
N GLY A 136 18.30 -1.72 11.11
CA GLY A 136 18.00 -2.98 11.78
C GLY A 136 16.99 -2.84 12.92
N GLU A 137 16.41 -1.66 13.13
CA GLU A 137 15.38 -1.45 14.15
C GLU A 137 14.05 -2.06 13.72
N ALA A 138 13.33 -2.62 14.68
CA ALA A 138 12.00 -3.19 14.45
C ALA A 138 11.09 -2.97 15.67
N LEU A 139 9.80 -2.83 15.41
CA LEU A 139 8.78 -2.82 16.47
C LEU A 139 8.63 -4.23 17.05
N SER A 140 8.47 -4.32 18.36
CA SER A 140 8.08 -5.56 19.04
C SER A 140 6.68 -6.01 18.61
N THR A 141 6.33 -7.25 18.88
CA THR A 141 4.98 -7.79 18.57
C THR A 141 3.88 -6.96 19.23
N THR A 142 4.08 -6.56 20.49
CA THR A 142 3.12 -5.74 21.23
C THR A 142 2.98 -4.34 20.60
N GLU A 143 4.10 -3.72 20.23
CA GLU A 143 4.09 -2.41 19.56
C GLU A 143 3.41 -2.45 18.20
N ARG A 144 3.59 -3.53 17.43
CA ARG A 144 2.87 -3.73 16.15
C ARG A 144 1.36 -3.75 16.35
N GLN A 145 0.87 -4.41 17.41
CA GLN A 145 -0.55 -4.49 17.72
C GLN A 145 -1.16 -3.13 18.10
N THR A 146 -0.39 -2.26 18.74
CA THR A 146 -0.89 -0.99 19.30
C THR A 146 -0.58 0.24 18.42
N SER A 147 0.45 0.19 17.57
CA SER A 147 0.94 1.35 16.81
C SER A 147 0.21 1.59 15.48
N PHE A 148 -0.68 0.69 15.05
CA PHE A 148 -1.32 0.79 13.73
C PHE A 148 -2.63 1.58 13.73
N THR A 149 -3.00 2.17 14.87
CA THR A 149 -4.25 2.91 15.01
C THR A 149 -4.36 4.08 14.03
N GLN A 150 -3.27 4.84 13.81
CA GLN A 150 -3.27 5.97 12.87
C GLN A 150 -3.56 5.52 11.44
N MET A 151 -2.92 4.44 11.00
CA MET A 151 -3.13 3.84 9.68
C MET A 151 -4.58 3.36 9.50
N ILE A 152 -5.10 2.66 10.50
CA ILE A 152 -6.48 2.13 10.47
C ILE A 152 -7.49 3.27 10.45
N THR A 153 -7.32 4.27 11.32
CA THR A 153 -8.18 5.45 11.34
C THR A 153 -8.15 6.18 10.00
N LEU A 154 -6.97 6.39 9.43
CA LEU A 154 -6.82 7.01 8.13
C LEU A 154 -7.54 6.22 7.03
N ALA A 155 -7.37 4.90 7.00
CA ALA A 155 -8.03 4.05 6.00
C ALA A 155 -9.57 4.10 6.13
N LEU A 156 -10.11 4.14 7.35
CA LEU A 156 -11.55 4.28 7.61
C LEU A 156 -12.06 5.65 7.16
N GLU A 157 -11.34 6.74 7.42
CA GLU A 157 -11.70 8.08 6.92
C GLU A 157 -11.76 8.13 5.40
N VAL A 158 -10.79 7.51 4.71
CA VAL A 158 -10.83 7.39 3.25
C VAL A 158 -12.08 6.62 2.79
N ALA A 159 -12.41 5.52 3.45
CA ALA A 159 -13.58 4.73 3.11
C ALA A 159 -14.88 5.55 3.28
N VAL A 160 -14.99 6.34 4.34
CA VAL A 160 -16.12 7.25 4.61
C VAL A 160 -16.20 8.36 3.54
N ASP A 161 -15.07 9.02 3.23
CA ASP A 161 -15.00 10.06 2.18
C ASP A 161 -15.46 9.50 0.83
N MET A 162 -15.03 8.29 0.48
CA MET A 162 -15.38 7.64 -0.78
C MET A 162 -16.84 7.21 -0.82
N ALA A 163 -17.41 6.81 0.31
CA ALA A 163 -18.85 6.51 0.39
C ALA A 163 -19.70 7.76 0.20
N ALA A 164 -19.30 8.88 0.83
CA ALA A 164 -20.00 10.17 0.69
C ALA A 164 -19.98 10.74 -0.75
N ARG A 165 -18.91 10.51 -1.50
CA ARG A 165 -18.80 10.94 -2.92
C ARG A 165 -19.74 10.15 -3.86
N ARG A 166 -20.39 9.10 -3.38
CA ARG A 166 -21.31 8.24 -4.15
C ARG A 166 -22.78 8.56 -3.90
N ALA A 167 -23.07 9.27 -2.81
CA ALA A 167 -24.41 9.72 -2.46
C ALA A 167 -24.77 11.00 -3.21
#